data_786f8c09648cdcc1f5645b1968b792b3
#
_entry.id   786f8c09648cdcc1f5645b1968b792b3
#
_cell.length_a   1.000
_cell.length_b   1.000
_cell.length_c   1.000
_cell.angle_alpha   90.00
_cell.angle_beta   90.00
_cell.angle_gamma   90.00
#
_symmetry.space_group_name_H-M   'P 1'
#
loop_
_entity.id
_entity.type
_entity.pdbx_description
1 polymer ?
#
loop_
_entity_poly.entity_id
_entity_poly.type
_entity_poly.pdbx_seq_one_letter_code
_entity_poly.pdbx_strand_id
1 'polypeptide(L)'
;MKKILALALAMIMVFALAACDTANTNGTTTTPTTTPKFDPLAKDEGTMTYAEYAAAAIDAPVVVECFVQAHQSWWENKITVYAQDPDGAYFMYNMTCPEADKDKLVPGTKIKVTGYKAAYKGEVEIIDCTFEIMEGTWIAEPTDVTSLLAADNLIDYQNRYVAIKGATIAASTDGEGKEAAFLYNWDGSGTPGNDLYFNITVDGKTYNMCVESYLCGKDTDVYKAVEGLKIGDTVDLTGFLYWYDGVNPHITGVTVK
;
A
#
# COMPACT_ATOMS: atom_id res chain seq x y z
N MET A 1 -13.72 -36.44 -39.67
CA MET A 1 -12.46 -36.86 -40.30
C MET A 1 -11.45 -35.74 -40.13
N LYS A 2 -10.26 -36.14 -39.77
CA LYS A 2 -8.97 -35.45 -39.65
C LYS A 2 -8.66 -34.87 -38.22
N LYS A 3 -7.97 -35.72 -37.46
CA LYS A 3 -7.16 -35.43 -36.30
C LYS A 3 -5.89 -34.71 -36.74
N ILE A 4 -5.47 -33.65 -36.02
CA ILE A 4 -4.09 -33.15 -36.09
C ILE A 4 -3.52 -33.13 -34.68
N LEU A 5 -2.45 -33.88 -34.55
CA LEU A 5 -1.62 -34.14 -33.37
C LEU A 5 -0.62 -33.00 -33.26
N ALA A 6 -0.53 -32.35 -32.08
CA ALA A 6 0.52 -31.37 -31.78
C ALA A 6 1.60 -32.04 -30.95
N LEU A 7 2.79 -32.04 -31.47
CA LEU A 7 4.01 -32.64 -30.92
C LEU A 7 4.70 -31.65 -29.97
N ALA A 8 4.91 -32.05 -28.73
CA ALA A 8 5.72 -31.30 -27.76
C ALA A 8 7.19 -31.64 -27.98
N LEU A 9 8.04 -30.63 -28.21
CA LEU A 9 9.50 -30.80 -28.35
C LEU A 9 10.16 -30.27 -27.06
N ALA A 10 10.60 -31.19 -26.21
CA ALA A 10 11.45 -30.89 -25.07
C ALA A 10 12.90 -30.83 -25.50
N MET A 11 13.55 -29.69 -25.35
CA MET A 11 14.97 -29.53 -25.66
C MET A 11 15.78 -29.58 -24.33
N ILE A 12 16.44 -30.72 -24.13
CA ILE A 12 17.40 -30.94 -23.04
C ILE A 12 18.76 -30.47 -23.53
N MET A 13 19.32 -29.42 -22.93
CA MET A 13 20.72 -29.04 -23.15
C MET A 13 21.61 -29.73 -22.12
N VAL A 14 22.42 -30.65 -22.59
CA VAL A 14 23.50 -31.26 -21.86
C VAL A 14 24.75 -30.38 -22.02
N PHE A 15 25.27 -29.86 -20.89
CA PHE A 15 26.59 -29.21 -20.88
C PHE A 15 27.68 -30.27 -20.65
N ALA A 16 28.54 -30.46 -21.65
CA ALA A 16 29.75 -31.22 -21.53
C ALA A 16 30.88 -30.35 -20.96
N LEU A 17 31.47 -30.78 -19.87
CA LEU A 17 32.74 -30.28 -19.34
C LEU A 17 33.88 -30.79 -20.20
N ALA A 18 34.68 -29.90 -20.78
CA ALA A 18 36.01 -30.24 -21.28
C ALA A 18 37.04 -29.38 -20.52
N ALA A 19 37.81 -30.04 -19.67
CA ALA A 19 39.02 -29.48 -19.09
C ALA A 19 40.17 -29.66 -20.10
N CYS A 20 40.91 -28.59 -20.38
CA CYS A 20 42.30 -28.69 -20.87
C CYS A 20 43.08 -27.48 -20.34
N ASP A 21 44.09 -27.81 -19.59
CA ASP A 21 45.12 -26.97 -19.01
C ASP A 21 46.09 -26.54 -20.13
N THR A 22 46.41 -25.27 -20.23
CA THR A 22 47.75 -24.78 -20.61
C THR A 22 47.90 -23.31 -20.18
N ALA A 23 48.90 -23.09 -19.37
CA ALA A 23 49.33 -21.83 -18.84
C ALA A 23 49.74 -20.85 -19.95
N ASN A 24 49.26 -19.59 -19.89
CA ASN A 24 50.06 -18.45 -20.27
C ASN A 24 49.67 -17.19 -19.47
N THR A 25 50.62 -16.63 -18.81
CA THR A 25 50.61 -15.45 -17.96
C THR A 25 50.34 -14.18 -18.77
N ASN A 26 49.23 -13.51 -18.51
CA ASN A 26 49.10 -12.04 -18.52
C ASN A 26 47.92 -11.67 -17.65
N GLY A 27 48.22 -11.14 -16.45
CA GLY A 27 47.24 -10.75 -15.46
C GLY A 27 46.42 -9.53 -15.91
N THR A 28 45.18 -9.79 -16.34
CA THR A 28 44.16 -8.76 -16.30
C THR A 28 43.21 -9.21 -15.20
N THR A 29 43.38 -8.62 -14.01
CA THR A 29 42.43 -8.82 -12.90
C THR A 29 41.10 -8.20 -13.29
N THR A 30 40.20 -8.99 -13.85
CA THR A 30 38.79 -8.60 -13.96
C THR A 30 38.20 -8.66 -12.56
N THR A 31 38.17 -7.51 -11.90
CA THR A 31 37.34 -7.32 -10.71
C THR A 31 35.90 -7.68 -11.10
N PRO A 32 35.23 -8.61 -10.41
CA PRO A 32 33.82 -8.84 -10.67
C PRO A 32 33.08 -7.55 -10.40
N THR A 33 32.51 -6.95 -11.43
CA THR A 33 31.59 -5.81 -11.28
C THR A 33 30.34 -6.37 -10.63
N THR A 34 30.29 -6.33 -9.30
CA THR A 34 29.03 -6.57 -8.57
C THR A 34 28.14 -5.38 -8.91
N THR A 35 27.10 -5.62 -9.70
CA THR A 35 26.00 -4.66 -9.85
C THR A 35 25.55 -4.29 -8.44
N PRO A 36 25.52 -3.01 -8.05
CA PRO A 36 25.06 -2.62 -6.73
C PRO A 36 23.68 -3.20 -6.50
N LYS A 37 23.50 -3.92 -5.39
CA LYS A 37 22.19 -4.40 -4.99
C LYS A 37 21.33 -3.18 -4.67
N PHE A 38 20.17 -3.04 -5.30
CA PHE A 38 19.22 -1.98 -4.99
C PHE A 38 18.95 -1.92 -3.48
N ASP A 39 19.11 -0.73 -2.90
CA ASP A 39 18.81 -0.47 -1.50
C ASP A 39 17.60 0.47 -1.41
N PRO A 40 16.45 0.01 -0.89
CA PRO A 40 15.25 0.84 -0.78
C PRO A 40 15.39 1.99 0.23
N LEU A 41 16.40 1.96 1.10
CA LEU A 41 16.71 3.05 2.04
C LEU A 41 17.63 4.12 1.46
N ALA A 42 18.27 3.85 0.31
CA ALA A 42 19.13 4.85 -0.33
C ALA A 42 18.31 6.05 -0.79
N LYS A 43 18.74 7.25 -0.37
CA LYS A 43 18.13 8.55 -0.70
C LYS A 43 19.13 9.41 -1.46
N ASP A 44 18.63 10.20 -2.40
CA ASP A 44 19.45 11.23 -3.06
C ASP A 44 19.78 12.38 -2.11
N GLU A 45 20.85 13.10 -2.44
CA GLU A 45 21.21 14.32 -1.70
C GLU A 45 20.05 15.33 -1.68
N GLY A 46 19.78 15.91 -0.52
CA GLY A 46 18.68 16.86 -0.32
C GLY A 46 17.31 16.22 -0.10
N THR A 47 17.23 14.90 0.00
CA THR A 47 16.00 14.17 0.34
C THR A 47 16.01 13.79 1.83
N MET A 48 14.89 14.01 2.50
CA MET A 48 14.72 13.70 3.93
C MET A 48 14.65 12.18 4.15
N THR A 49 15.30 11.72 5.23
CA THR A 49 14.96 10.43 5.85
C THR A 49 13.57 10.49 6.44
N TYR A 50 12.96 9.32 6.72
CA TYR A 50 11.65 9.30 7.40
C TYR A 50 11.70 10.00 8.78
N ALA A 51 12.79 9.84 9.53
CA ALA A 51 12.96 10.50 10.82
C ALA A 51 13.00 12.04 10.70
N GLU A 52 13.67 12.59 9.68
CA GLU A 52 13.68 14.03 9.41
C GLU A 52 12.30 14.53 8.97
N TYR A 53 11.59 13.79 8.09
CA TYR A 53 10.23 14.09 7.72
C TYR A 53 9.29 14.05 8.94
N ALA A 54 9.38 13.03 9.77
CA ALA A 54 8.55 12.91 10.98
C ALA A 54 8.77 14.09 11.95
N ALA A 55 10.03 14.53 12.11
CA ALA A 55 10.40 15.65 12.97
C ALA A 55 10.10 17.03 12.37
N ALA A 56 9.86 17.14 11.04
CA ALA A 56 9.56 18.40 10.39
C ALA A 56 8.26 19.00 10.96
N ALA A 57 8.22 20.32 11.11
CA ALA A 57 7.03 21.02 11.57
C ALA A 57 5.92 20.95 10.52
N ILE A 58 4.67 21.10 10.96
CA ILE A 58 3.54 21.35 10.05
C ILE A 58 3.82 22.65 9.28
N ASP A 59 3.39 22.69 8.02
CA ASP A 59 3.64 23.74 7.02
C ASP A 59 5.10 23.84 6.54
N ALA A 60 6.00 22.98 7.01
CA ALA A 60 7.37 22.94 6.52
C ALA A 60 7.44 22.36 5.09
N PRO A 61 8.31 22.91 4.21
CA PRO A 61 8.60 22.26 2.93
C PRO A 61 9.33 20.93 3.18
N VAL A 62 8.95 19.91 2.44
CA VAL A 62 9.51 18.56 2.53
C VAL A 62 9.88 18.02 1.16
N VAL A 63 10.97 17.24 1.12
CA VAL A 63 11.37 16.44 -0.05
C VAL A 63 11.61 15.03 0.45
N VAL A 64 10.83 14.06 -0.05
CA VAL A 64 10.94 12.67 0.36
C VAL A 64 11.07 11.74 -0.85
N GLU A 65 11.73 10.62 -0.69
CA GLU A 65 11.72 9.51 -1.63
C GLU A 65 11.04 8.31 -1.00
N CYS A 66 10.09 7.75 -1.71
CA CYS A 66 9.27 6.64 -1.23
C CYS A 66 8.78 5.79 -2.40
N PHE A 67 8.06 4.71 -2.08
CA PHE A 67 7.53 3.79 -3.07
C PHE A 67 6.01 3.79 -2.99
N VAL A 68 5.35 4.00 -4.12
CA VAL A 68 3.89 3.88 -4.23
C VAL A 68 3.46 2.50 -3.73
N GLN A 69 2.47 2.45 -2.85
CA GLN A 69 1.85 1.19 -2.42
C GLN A 69 0.44 1.05 -2.98
N ALA A 70 -0.29 2.17 -3.04
CA ALA A 70 -1.58 2.28 -3.69
C ALA A 70 -1.90 3.75 -3.98
N HIS A 71 -2.93 3.99 -4.76
CA HIS A 71 -3.44 5.34 -5.00
C HIS A 71 -4.95 5.32 -5.21
N GLN A 72 -5.60 6.44 -4.91
CA GLN A 72 -7.00 6.67 -5.24
C GLN A 72 -7.17 6.93 -6.74
N SER A 73 -8.40 6.99 -7.19
CA SER A 73 -8.75 7.35 -8.57
C SER A 73 -8.18 8.72 -8.95
N TRP A 74 -7.60 8.79 -10.15
CA TRP A 74 -7.15 10.07 -10.72
C TRP A 74 -8.34 10.98 -11.04
N TRP A 75 -8.23 12.27 -10.69
CA TRP A 75 -9.25 13.27 -10.96
C TRP A 75 -8.62 14.65 -11.22
N GLU A 76 -8.94 15.26 -12.34
CA GLU A 76 -8.56 16.65 -12.68
C GLU A 76 -7.07 16.97 -12.42
N ASN A 77 -6.17 16.14 -12.94
CA ASN A 77 -4.71 16.23 -12.75
C ASN A 77 -4.25 16.09 -11.29
N LYS A 78 -5.01 15.38 -10.47
CA LYS A 78 -4.68 15.07 -9.08
C LYS A 78 -4.84 13.58 -8.80
N ILE A 79 -4.04 13.09 -7.87
CA ILE A 79 -4.09 11.72 -7.38
C ILE A 79 -3.66 11.68 -5.91
N THR A 80 -4.37 10.96 -5.08
CA THR A 80 -3.98 10.74 -3.69
C THR A 80 -3.23 9.41 -3.60
N VAL A 81 -2.05 9.42 -2.97
CA VAL A 81 -1.13 8.28 -2.98
C VAL A 81 -0.77 7.85 -1.57
N TYR A 82 -0.86 6.55 -1.32
CA TYR A 82 -0.28 5.87 -0.16
C TYR A 82 1.09 5.36 -0.57
N ALA A 83 2.13 5.85 0.07
CA ALA A 83 3.50 5.45 -0.22
C ALA A 83 4.25 5.09 1.06
N GLN A 84 5.28 4.28 0.92
CA GLN A 84 6.07 3.79 2.04
C GLN A 84 7.52 3.55 1.60
N ASP A 85 8.44 3.67 2.52
CA ASP A 85 9.77 3.06 2.48
C ASP A 85 9.93 2.12 3.70
N PRO A 86 11.04 1.38 3.84
CA PRO A 86 11.21 0.49 4.99
C PRO A 86 11.13 1.18 6.36
N ASP A 87 11.49 2.47 6.45
CA ASP A 87 11.51 3.22 7.71
C ASP A 87 10.15 3.81 8.07
N GLY A 88 9.34 4.22 7.07
CA GLY A 88 8.06 4.86 7.35
C GLY A 88 7.13 5.01 6.16
N ALA A 89 5.99 5.63 6.40
CA ALA A 89 4.94 5.79 5.41
C ALA A 89 4.53 7.26 5.24
N TYR A 90 4.02 7.56 4.06
CA TYR A 90 3.68 8.90 3.61
C TYR A 90 2.32 8.87 2.92
N PHE A 91 1.51 9.88 3.18
CA PHE A 91 0.24 10.09 2.50
C PHE A 91 0.29 11.40 1.71
N MET A 92 0.20 11.32 0.40
CA MET A 92 0.18 12.49 -0.48
C MET A 92 -1.26 12.77 -0.87
N TYR A 93 -1.82 13.85 -0.30
CA TYR A 93 -3.19 14.25 -0.59
C TYR A 93 -3.25 15.13 -1.84
N ASN A 94 -4.05 14.71 -2.82
CA ASN A 94 -4.27 15.45 -4.07
C ASN A 94 -2.97 15.89 -4.76
N MET A 95 -1.96 15.00 -4.80
CA MET A 95 -0.70 15.22 -5.50
C MET A 95 -0.95 15.56 -6.97
N THR A 96 -0.30 16.60 -7.48
CA THR A 96 -0.38 16.97 -8.89
C THR A 96 0.14 15.83 -9.78
N CYS A 97 -0.72 15.31 -10.65
CA CYS A 97 -0.42 14.19 -11.52
C CYS A 97 -0.98 14.46 -12.93
N PRO A 98 -0.15 14.79 -13.92
CA PRO A 98 -0.58 14.87 -15.31
C PRO A 98 -1.23 13.54 -15.75
N GLU A 99 -2.24 13.61 -16.60
CA GLU A 99 -2.95 12.40 -17.07
C GLU A 99 -2.01 11.36 -17.70
N ALA A 100 -0.95 11.81 -18.38
CA ALA A 100 0.05 10.94 -19.01
C ALA A 100 0.90 10.12 -18.02
N ASP A 101 0.87 10.47 -16.73
CA ASP A 101 1.69 9.86 -15.69
C ASP A 101 0.88 8.99 -14.70
N LYS A 102 -0.45 9.08 -14.71
CA LYS A 102 -1.30 8.35 -13.76
C LYS A 102 -1.08 6.84 -13.77
N ASP A 103 -0.92 6.25 -14.95
CA ASP A 103 -0.75 4.81 -15.13
C ASP A 103 0.69 4.32 -14.84
N LYS A 104 1.60 5.24 -14.50
CA LYS A 104 2.97 4.94 -14.09
C LYS A 104 3.12 4.77 -12.57
N LEU A 105 2.14 5.26 -11.79
CA LEU A 105 2.14 5.20 -10.33
C LEU A 105 1.64 3.84 -9.80
N VAL A 106 2.16 2.75 -10.37
CA VAL A 106 1.80 1.40 -9.92
C VAL A 106 2.50 1.04 -8.60
N PRO A 107 1.98 0.06 -7.82
CA PRO A 107 2.64 -0.39 -6.61
C PRO A 107 4.10 -0.77 -6.85
N GLY A 108 4.99 -0.27 -6.01
CA GLY A 108 6.44 -0.44 -6.09
C GLY A 108 7.18 0.66 -6.86
N THR A 109 6.51 1.55 -7.58
CA THR A 109 7.17 2.66 -8.27
C THR A 109 7.86 3.60 -7.28
N LYS A 110 9.17 3.82 -7.44
CA LYS A 110 9.92 4.82 -6.66
C LYS A 110 9.59 6.22 -7.17
N ILE A 111 9.24 7.11 -6.25
CA ILE A 111 8.96 8.52 -6.54
C ILE A 111 9.71 9.43 -5.58
N LYS A 112 10.14 10.59 -6.08
CA LYS A 112 10.62 11.72 -5.29
C LYS A 112 9.51 12.75 -5.24
N VAL A 113 9.06 13.10 -4.04
CA VAL A 113 7.93 14.01 -3.80
C VAL A 113 8.45 15.28 -3.16
N THR A 114 8.02 16.42 -3.70
CA THR A 114 8.26 17.75 -3.13
C THR A 114 6.92 18.39 -2.81
N GLY A 115 6.75 18.88 -1.57
CA GLY A 115 5.50 19.50 -1.12
C GLY A 115 5.64 20.08 0.28
N TYR A 116 4.53 20.19 0.98
CA TYR A 116 4.47 20.72 2.35
C TYR A 116 3.83 19.70 3.28
N LYS A 117 4.44 19.51 4.46
CA LYS A 117 3.86 18.68 5.50
C LYS A 117 2.62 19.35 6.08
N ALA A 118 1.51 18.64 6.15
CA ALA A 118 0.27 19.13 6.72
C ALA A 118 -0.31 18.12 7.71
N ALA A 119 -1.35 18.52 8.42
CA ALA A 119 -2.16 17.64 9.23
C ALA A 119 -3.64 18.00 9.08
N TYR A 120 -4.48 16.99 8.86
CA TYR A 120 -5.93 17.16 8.78
C TYR A 120 -6.63 16.06 9.57
N LYS A 121 -7.40 16.43 10.58
CA LYS A 121 -8.17 15.48 11.41
C LYS A 121 -7.33 14.35 12.05
N GLY A 122 -6.07 14.64 12.37
CA GLY A 122 -5.13 13.66 12.91
C GLY A 122 -4.32 12.91 11.85
N GLU A 123 -4.67 13.01 10.58
CA GLU A 123 -3.87 12.50 9.47
C GLU A 123 -2.69 13.43 9.21
N VAL A 124 -1.46 12.86 9.09
CA VAL A 124 -0.26 13.59 8.64
C VAL A 124 -0.07 13.35 7.17
N GLU A 125 -0.12 14.41 6.39
CA GLU A 125 -0.12 14.35 4.93
C GLU A 125 0.92 15.27 4.30
N ILE A 126 1.20 15.07 3.02
CA ILE A 126 1.96 15.99 2.17
C ILE A 126 0.98 16.59 1.16
N ILE A 127 0.85 17.91 1.17
CA ILE A 127 -0.05 18.67 0.31
C ILE A 127 0.71 19.57 -0.67
N ASP A 128 0.00 20.13 -1.65
CA ASP A 128 0.56 20.99 -2.70
C ASP A 128 1.81 20.37 -3.33
N CYS A 129 1.77 19.06 -3.53
CA CYS A 129 2.93 18.28 -3.88
C CYS A 129 2.95 17.86 -5.36
N THR A 130 4.17 17.68 -5.84
CA THR A 130 4.52 17.15 -7.16
C THR A 130 5.45 15.97 -6.99
N PHE A 131 5.66 15.19 -8.06
CA PHE A 131 6.55 14.03 -8.02
C PHE A 131 7.42 13.92 -9.26
N GLU A 132 8.53 13.19 -9.10
CA GLU A 132 9.38 12.67 -10.17
C GLU A 132 9.45 11.14 -10.02
N ILE A 133 9.34 10.41 -11.14
CA ILE A 133 9.54 8.96 -11.14
C ILE A 133 11.04 8.67 -11.14
N MET A 134 11.46 7.76 -10.28
CA MET A 134 12.85 7.39 -10.10
C MET A 134 13.09 5.91 -10.43
N GLU A 135 14.36 5.55 -10.61
CA GLU A 135 14.74 4.14 -10.76
C GLU A 135 14.63 3.40 -9.41
N GLY A 136 14.19 2.17 -9.47
CA GLY A 136 14.04 1.29 -8.32
C GLY A 136 12.61 0.86 -8.10
N THR A 137 12.46 -0.23 -7.37
CA THR A 137 11.15 -0.78 -7.01
C THR A 137 11.21 -1.45 -5.64
N TRP A 138 10.17 -1.24 -4.85
CA TRP A 138 9.98 -1.92 -3.58
C TRP A 138 8.49 -1.89 -3.18
N ILE A 139 8.00 -3.01 -2.67
CA ILE A 139 6.64 -3.16 -2.16
C ILE A 139 6.72 -3.56 -0.69
N ALA A 140 5.95 -2.91 0.16
CA ALA A 140 5.87 -3.20 1.58
C ALA A 140 5.15 -4.52 1.84
N GLU A 141 5.66 -5.31 2.77
CA GLU A 141 4.88 -6.36 3.40
C GLU A 141 4.01 -5.74 4.51
N PRO A 142 2.77 -6.20 4.70
CA PRO A 142 1.89 -5.62 5.70
C PRO A 142 2.38 -5.92 7.12
N THR A 143 2.56 -4.88 7.92
CA THR A 143 2.94 -5.00 9.34
C THR A 143 1.73 -5.44 10.16
N ASP A 144 1.84 -6.53 10.93
CA ASP A 144 0.76 -6.97 11.83
C ASP A 144 0.61 -6.01 13.02
N VAL A 145 -0.50 -5.31 13.07
CA VAL A 145 -0.85 -4.35 14.14
C VAL A 145 -1.99 -4.85 15.03
N THR A 146 -2.40 -6.11 14.91
CA THR A 146 -3.55 -6.66 15.63
C THR A 146 -3.48 -6.40 17.13
N SER A 147 -2.33 -6.66 17.78
CA SER A 147 -2.13 -6.44 19.21
C SER A 147 -1.94 -4.98 19.60
N LEU A 148 -1.75 -4.10 18.62
CA LEU A 148 -1.52 -2.66 18.83
C LEU A 148 -2.78 -1.82 18.72
N LEU A 149 -3.91 -2.37 18.22
CA LEU A 149 -5.14 -1.61 17.98
C LEU A 149 -5.66 -0.83 19.20
N ALA A 150 -5.33 -1.28 20.42
CA ALA A 150 -5.72 -0.60 21.66
C ALA A 150 -4.57 0.17 22.32
N ALA A 151 -3.39 0.21 21.71
CA ALA A 151 -2.19 0.79 22.29
C ALA A 151 -2.00 2.26 21.84
N ASP A 152 -1.48 3.09 22.73
CA ASP A 152 -1.24 4.50 22.47
C ASP A 152 -0.22 4.73 21.34
N ASN A 153 0.69 3.78 21.14
CA ASN A 153 1.70 3.84 20.10
C ASN A 153 1.25 3.31 18.72
N LEU A 154 -0.05 3.01 18.53
CA LEU A 154 -0.56 2.67 17.21
C LEU A 154 -0.31 3.79 16.20
N ILE A 155 -0.32 5.04 16.64
CA ILE A 155 -0.04 6.21 15.80
C ILE A 155 1.34 6.19 15.15
N ASP A 156 2.33 5.48 15.70
CA ASP A 156 3.67 5.33 15.13
C ASP A 156 3.65 4.53 13.80
N TYR A 157 2.53 3.87 13.52
CA TYR A 157 2.29 3.10 12.28
C TYR A 157 1.37 3.83 11.29
N GLN A 158 1.07 5.12 11.52
CA GLN A 158 0.21 5.89 10.63
C GLN A 158 0.69 5.80 9.18
N ASN A 159 -0.26 5.66 8.25
CA ASN A 159 -0.05 5.50 6.81
C ASN A 159 0.64 4.21 6.35
N ARG A 160 1.16 3.38 7.24
CA ARG A 160 1.78 2.11 6.87
C ARG A 160 0.77 1.13 6.32
N TYR A 161 1.23 0.30 5.39
CA TYR A 161 0.53 -0.91 4.99
C TYR A 161 0.56 -1.91 6.13
N VAL A 162 -0.62 -2.29 6.62
CA VAL A 162 -0.79 -3.08 7.85
C VAL A 162 -1.68 -4.29 7.64
N ALA A 163 -1.58 -5.27 8.55
CA ALA A 163 -2.49 -6.40 8.68
C ALA A 163 -3.17 -6.40 10.05
N ILE A 164 -4.44 -6.79 10.08
CA ILE A 164 -5.22 -7.09 11.29
C ILE A 164 -5.73 -8.52 11.13
N LYS A 165 -5.34 -9.41 12.05
CA LYS A 165 -5.57 -10.85 11.91
C LYS A 165 -6.58 -11.39 12.90
N GLY A 166 -7.43 -12.31 12.45
CA GLY A 166 -8.37 -13.04 13.31
C GLY A 166 -9.43 -12.16 13.95
N ALA A 167 -9.74 -11.01 13.34
CA ALA A 167 -10.80 -10.13 13.82
C ALA A 167 -12.18 -10.74 13.55
N THR A 168 -13.17 -10.43 14.39
CA THR A 168 -14.55 -10.85 14.21
C THR A 168 -15.39 -9.68 13.69
N ILE A 169 -16.18 -9.89 12.64
CA ILE A 169 -17.11 -8.88 12.13
C ILE A 169 -18.18 -8.61 13.18
N ALA A 170 -18.27 -7.37 13.63
CA ALA A 170 -19.28 -6.88 14.56
C ALA A 170 -20.42 -6.16 13.82
N ALA A 171 -21.56 -6.00 14.47
CA ALA A 171 -22.65 -5.23 13.93
C ALA A 171 -22.28 -3.77 13.71
N SER A 172 -22.64 -3.23 12.56
CA SER A 172 -22.74 -1.81 12.28
C SER A 172 -24.21 -1.40 12.31
N THR A 173 -24.53 -0.23 12.84
CA THR A 173 -25.91 0.22 13.00
C THR A 173 -26.13 1.46 12.15
N ASP A 174 -27.14 1.44 11.28
CA ASP A 174 -27.52 2.58 10.45
C ASP A 174 -28.28 3.65 11.22
N GLY A 175 -28.59 4.77 10.57
CA GLY A 175 -29.33 5.89 11.15
C GLY A 175 -30.75 5.55 11.62
N GLU A 176 -31.32 4.41 11.22
CA GLU A 176 -32.63 3.91 11.64
C GLU A 176 -32.53 2.87 12.77
N GLY A 177 -31.31 2.52 13.21
CA GLY A 177 -31.07 1.54 14.25
C GLY A 177 -31.05 0.09 13.78
N LYS A 178 -30.98 -0.15 12.48
CA LYS A 178 -30.89 -1.49 11.91
C LYS A 178 -29.44 -1.96 11.87
N GLU A 179 -29.21 -3.19 12.32
CA GLU A 179 -27.90 -3.84 12.30
C GLU A 179 -27.59 -4.49 10.95
N ALA A 180 -26.35 -4.34 10.51
CA ALA A 180 -25.78 -4.97 9.31
C ALA A 180 -24.30 -5.28 9.52
N ALA A 181 -23.72 -6.16 8.69
CA ALA A 181 -22.29 -6.46 8.73
C ALA A 181 -21.45 -5.30 8.18
N PHE A 182 -22.03 -4.48 7.33
CA PHE A 182 -21.43 -3.26 6.79
C PHE A 182 -22.52 -2.24 6.44
N LEU A 183 -22.11 -1.00 6.19
CA LEU A 183 -22.95 0.11 5.74
C LEU A 183 -22.35 0.74 4.48
N TYR A 184 -23.21 1.19 3.56
CA TYR A 184 -22.80 2.17 2.55
C TYR A 184 -22.87 3.56 3.18
N ASN A 185 -21.78 4.31 3.13
CA ASN A 185 -21.50 5.48 3.94
C ASN A 185 -21.49 5.17 5.45
N TRP A 186 -20.90 6.08 6.23
CA TRP A 186 -20.72 5.93 7.67
C TRP A 186 -22.05 5.81 8.47
N ASP A 187 -23.15 6.33 7.93
CA ASP A 187 -24.48 6.39 8.55
C ASP A 187 -25.51 5.46 7.89
N GLY A 188 -25.11 4.70 6.88
CA GLY A 188 -26.00 3.81 6.12
C GLY A 188 -26.87 4.53 5.07
N SER A 189 -26.66 5.82 4.82
CA SER A 189 -27.41 6.61 3.82
C SER A 189 -26.99 6.34 2.38
N GLY A 190 -25.88 5.60 2.18
CA GLY A 190 -25.28 5.37 0.87
C GLY A 190 -25.92 4.26 0.05
N THR A 191 -25.37 4.02 -1.10
CA THR A 191 -25.77 3.00 -2.08
C THR A 191 -24.53 2.28 -2.64
N PRO A 192 -24.67 1.13 -3.33
CA PRO A 192 -23.54 0.47 -3.96
C PRO A 192 -22.69 1.39 -4.82
N GLY A 193 -21.38 1.44 -4.50
CA GLY A 193 -20.41 2.35 -5.10
C GLY A 193 -19.96 3.50 -4.20
N ASN A 194 -20.65 3.72 -3.07
CA ASN A 194 -20.13 4.59 -2.00
C ASN A 194 -19.14 3.81 -1.11
N ASP A 195 -18.48 4.52 -0.20
CA ASP A 195 -17.59 3.91 0.77
C ASP A 195 -18.33 2.86 1.61
N LEU A 196 -17.62 1.78 1.96
CA LEU A 196 -18.14 0.77 2.86
C LEU A 196 -17.53 0.96 4.24
N TYR A 197 -18.39 1.02 5.26
CA TYR A 197 -17.98 1.06 6.66
C TYR A 197 -18.43 -0.21 7.35
N PHE A 198 -17.53 -0.83 8.11
CA PHE A 198 -17.84 -2.03 8.87
C PHE A 198 -17.05 -2.06 10.17
N ASN A 199 -17.60 -2.76 11.15
CA ASN A 199 -16.99 -2.90 12.45
C ASN A 199 -16.35 -4.27 12.62
N ILE A 200 -15.20 -4.28 13.30
CA ILE A 200 -14.55 -5.51 13.76
C ILE A 200 -14.37 -5.48 15.26
N THR A 201 -14.33 -6.66 15.87
CA THR A 201 -13.94 -6.85 17.27
C THR A 201 -12.63 -7.59 17.36
N VAL A 202 -11.69 -7.02 18.14
CA VAL A 202 -10.41 -7.63 18.52
C VAL A 202 -10.25 -7.47 20.03
N ASP A 203 -9.98 -8.55 20.75
CA ASP A 203 -9.83 -8.56 22.23
C ASP A 203 -10.98 -7.85 22.97
N GLY A 204 -12.21 -8.03 22.48
CA GLY A 204 -13.44 -7.48 23.09
C GLY A 204 -13.64 -5.97 22.85
N LYS A 205 -12.80 -5.31 22.05
CA LYS A 205 -12.97 -3.91 21.64
C LYS A 205 -13.40 -3.85 20.18
N THR A 206 -14.27 -2.89 19.87
CA THR A 206 -14.78 -2.67 18.53
C THR A 206 -14.03 -1.53 17.85
N TYR A 207 -13.67 -1.72 16.57
CA TYR A 207 -12.97 -0.77 15.72
C TYR A 207 -13.73 -0.62 14.41
N ASN A 208 -13.79 0.60 13.88
CA ASN A 208 -14.42 0.88 12.60
C ASN A 208 -13.38 0.82 11.48
N MET A 209 -13.76 0.17 10.37
CA MET A 209 -12.95 0.01 9.14
C MET A 209 -13.67 0.67 7.99
N CYS A 210 -12.90 1.14 7.01
CA CYS A 210 -13.43 1.73 5.78
C CYS A 210 -12.85 1.03 4.54
N VAL A 211 -13.68 0.70 3.56
CA VAL A 211 -13.24 0.50 2.17
C VAL A 211 -13.60 1.78 1.43
N GLU A 212 -12.61 2.63 1.22
CA GLU A 212 -12.76 3.92 0.59
C GLU A 212 -12.93 3.74 -0.92
N SER A 213 -14.01 4.24 -1.49
CA SER A 213 -14.45 3.93 -2.86
C SER A 213 -13.55 4.49 -3.95
N TYR A 214 -12.82 5.57 -3.66
CA TYR A 214 -11.83 6.11 -4.60
C TYR A 214 -10.53 5.28 -4.62
N LEU A 215 -10.22 4.57 -3.53
CA LEU A 215 -9.10 3.63 -3.44
C LEU A 215 -9.47 2.24 -3.96
N CYS A 216 -10.63 1.74 -3.52
CA CYS A 216 -11.13 0.40 -3.82
C CYS A 216 -12.60 0.47 -4.27
N GLY A 217 -12.82 0.80 -5.55
CA GLY A 217 -14.15 0.93 -6.12
C GLY A 217 -14.95 -0.38 -6.13
N LYS A 218 -16.24 -0.28 -6.39
CA LYS A 218 -17.23 -1.38 -6.31
C LYS A 218 -16.89 -2.64 -7.11
N ASP A 219 -16.03 -2.53 -8.10
CA ASP A 219 -15.65 -3.66 -8.96
C ASP A 219 -14.43 -4.43 -8.43
N THR A 220 -13.79 -3.94 -7.37
CA THR A 220 -12.63 -4.59 -6.74
C THR A 220 -13.05 -5.81 -5.91
N ASP A 221 -12.12 -6.75 -5.73
CA ASP A 221 -12.36 -7.96 -4.95
C ASP A 221 -12.62 -7.65 -3.48
N VAL A 222 -11.92 -6.66 -2.89
CA VAL A 222 -12.12 -6.25 -1.49
C VAL A 222 -13.51 -5.65 -1.27
N TYR A 223 -14.00 -4.81 -2.19
CA TYR A 223 -15.32 -4.23 -2.08
C TYR A 223 -16.41 -5.33 -2.07
N LYS A 224 -16.34 -6.26 -3.03
CA LYS A 224 -17.24 -7.41 -3.11
C LYS A 224 -17.12 -8.36 -1.92
N ALA A 225 -15.92 -8.54 -1.39
CA ALA A 225 -15.70 -9.36 -0.19
C ALA A 225 -16.42 -8.76 1.02
N VAL A 226 -16.34 -7.43 1.22
CA VAL A 226 -17.05 -6.74 2.32
C VAL A 226 -18.56 -6.82 2.14
N GLU A 227 -19.09 -6.67 0.92
CA GLU A 227 -20.54 -6.86 0.64
C GLU A 227 -21.02 -8.28 0.97
N GLY A 228 -20.13 -9.27 0.97
CA GLY A 228 -20.43 -10.68 1.31
C GLY A 228 -20.33 -11.02 2.79
N LEU A 229 -19.81 -10.12 3.66
CA LEU A 229 -19.57 -10.37 5.07
C LEU A 229 -20.87 -10.58 5.86
N LYS A 230 -20.75 -11.37 6.92
CA LYS A 230 -21.80 -11.60 7.92
C LYS A 230 -21.28 -11.26 9.31
N ILE A 231 -22.16 -10.75 10.16
CA ILE A 231 -21.86 -10.58 11.59
C ILE A 231 -21.42 -11.92 12.17
N GLY A 232 -20.27 -11.93 12.84
CA GLY A 232 -19.66 -13.13 13.41
C GLY A 232 -18.61 -13.82 12.53
N ASP A 233 -18.46 -13.41 11.26
CA ASP A 233 -17.37 -13.94 10.42
C ASP A 233 -16.02 -13.57 11.03
N THR A 234 -15.05 -14.50 10.95
CA THR A 234 -13.65 -14.24 11.31
C THR A 234 -12.88 -13.88 10.06
N VAL A 235 -12.14 -12.78 10.12
CA VAL A 235 -11.43 -12.23 8.95
C VAL A 235 -9.98 -11.87 9.27
N ASP A 236 -9.13 -11.94 8.24
CA ASP A 236 -7.87 -11.22 8.19
C ASP A 236 -8.05 -10.03 7.22
N LEU A 237 -7.54 -8.87 7.62
CA LEU A 237 -7.63 -7.62 6.87
C LEU A 237 -6.24 -7.12 6.53
N THR A 238 -6.09 -6.47 5.38
CA THR A 238 -4.93 -5.65 5.04
C THR A 238 -5.38 -4.29 4.53
N GLY A 239 -4.58 -3.26 4.74
CA GLY A 239 -4.92 -1.90 4.32
C GLY A 239 -3.93 -0.87 4.84
N PHE A 240 -4.26 0.39 4.71
CA PHE A 240 -3.44 1.51 5.19
C PHE A 240 -4.01 2.06 6.49
N LEU A 241 -3.13 2.32 7.45
CA LEU A 241 -3.52 2.80 8.78
C LEU A 241 -3.75 4.32 8.73
N TYR A 242 -4.88 4.71 8.18
CA TYR A 242 -5.31 6.09 8.01
C TYR A 242 -5.96 6.66 9.28
N TRP A 243 -5.98 7.99 9.43
CA TRP A 243 -6.60 8.72 10.54
C TRP A 243 -7.66 9.70 10.05
N TYR A 244 -8.79 9.76 10.77
CA TYR A 244 -9.79 10.80 10.63
C TYR A 244 -10.54 10.97 11.95
N ASP A 245 -10.15 11.98 12.75
CA ASP A 245 -10.62 12.16 14.14
C ASP A 245 -10.44 10.91 15.03
N GLY A 246 -9.47 10.06 14.70
CA GLY A 246 -9.17 8.77 15.29
C GLY A 246 -8.66 7.80 14.23
N VAL A 247 -8.32 6.57 14.63
CA VAL A 247 -7.90 5.53 13.70
C VAL A 247 -9.06 5.11 12.80
N ASN A 248 -8.84 5.17 11.49
CA ASN A 248 -9.82 4.81 10.45
C ASN A 248 -9.11 4.08 9.30
N PRO A 249 -8.75 2.80 9.46
CA PRO A 249 -7.98 2.07 8.47
C PRO A 249 -8.73 1.95 7.15
N HIS A 250 -8.05 2.28 6.03
CA HIS A 250 -8.55 2.07 4.68
C HIS A 250 -8.18 0.67 4.20
N ILE A 251 -9.15 -0.22 4.19
CA ILE A 251 -8.96 -1.65 3.91
C ILE A 251 -8.88 -1.91 2.41
N THR A 252 -7.84 -2.64 2.00
CA THR A 252 -7.57 -3.02 0.60
C THR A 252 -7.59 -4.54 0.37
N GLY A 253 -7.72 -5.32 1.43
CA GLY A 253 -7.84 -6.78 1.34
C GLY A 253 -8.61 -7.38 2.52
N VAL A 254 -9.45 -8.37 2.22
CA VAL A 254 -10.24 -9.14 3.20
C VAL A 254 -10.14 -10.62 2.88
N THR A 255 -9.81 -11.43 3.88
CA THR A 255 -9.84 -12.89 3.80
C THR A 255 -10.74 -13.44 4.90
N VAL A 256 -11.84 -14.08 4.53
CA VAL A 256 -12.74 -14.79 5.47
C VAL A 256 -12.12 -16.14 5.79
N LYS A 257 -12.10 -16.52 7.07
CA LYS A 257 -11.50 -17.78 7.58
C LYS A 257 -12.49 -18.93 7.52
#